data_8b7644a5ea13915cd6d53f2e8388fb12
#
_entry.id   8b7644a5ea13915cd6d53f2e8388fb12
#
_cell.length_a   1.000
_cell.length_b   1.000
_cell.length_c   1.000
_cell.angle_alpha   90.00
_cell.angle_beta   90.00
_cell.angle_gamma   90.00
#
_symmetry.space_group_name_H-M   'P 1'
#
loop_
_entity.id
_entity.type
_entity.pdbx_description
1 polymer ?
#
loop_
_entity_poly.entity_id
_entity_poly.type
_entity_poly.pdbx_seq_one_letter_code
_entity_poly.pdbx_strand_id
1 'polypeptide(L)'
;AIGITEGIEAMDDLNAWDFEAKVKQILDKLNIHHLTNPVKELSGGQRKRVALAKTLIDIGFAHQHTLLMMDEPTNHLDVEMIEWLEHYLNQEKVTLLLVSHDRYFLDATCDEIWELERENLYVYRGDYEQYMEQKAARLESEQASIDKAKNTYRKELEWMRKQPKARTTKSKSRQDNFYEVEARAKQKIEDAQLQLQVKMSRLGGKVVEMKKVYKSYGDLPILKGFDYNFSKGERIGIIGKNGVGKSTFLNILQ
;
A
#
# COMPACT_ATOMS: atom_id res chain seq x y z
N ALA A 1 -24.18 -29.99 31.33
CA ALA A 1 -23.19 -29.15 32.02
C ALA A 1 -21.84 -29.85 31.81
N ILE A 2 -20.90 -29.19 31.22
CA ILE A 2 -19.50 -29.65 31.07
C ILE A 2 -18.91 -29.74 32.48
N GLY A 3 -18.28 -30.88 32.81
CA GLY A 3 -17.61 -31.05 34.10
C GLY A 3 -16.44 -30.05 34.24
N ILE A 4 -16.10 -29.68 35.49
CA ILE A 4 -15.00 -28.73 35.73
C ILE A 4 -13.70 -29.24 35.11
N THR A 5 -13.43 -30.53 35.16
CA THR A 5 -12.24 -31.18 34.60
C THR A 5 -12.21 -31.09 33.07
N GLU A 6 -13.34 -31.41 32.43
CA GLU A 6 -13.48 -31.26 30.96
C GLU A 6 -13.36 -29.81 30.49
N GLY A 7 -13.83 -28.85 31.32
CA GLY A 7 -13.68 -27.43 31.07
C GLY A 7 -12.22 -26.96 31.16
N ILE A 8 -11.46 -27.45 32.13
CA ILE A 8 -10.02 -27.16 32.29
C ILE A 8 -9.23 -27.76 31.12
N GLU A 9 -9.47 -29.03 30.77
CA GLU A 9 -8.82 -29.68 29.63
C GLU A 9 -9.10 -28.94 28.32
N ALA A 10 -10.34 -28.50 28.08
CA ALA A 10 -10.70 -27.71 26.93
C ALA A 10 -10.00 -26.32 26.90
N MET A 11 -9.82 -25.67 28.05
CA MET A 11 -9.08 -24.41 28.17
C MET A 11 -7.59 -24.59 27.91
N ASP A 12 -7.02 -25.71 28.37
CA ASP A 12 -5.61 -26.08 28.11
C ASP A 12 -5.39 -26.38 26.62
N ASP A 13 -6.24 -27.21 26.02
CA ASP A 13 -6.18 -27.60 24.61
C ASP A 13 -6.31 -26.39 23.68
N LEU A 14 -7.17 -25.44 24.04
CA LEU A 14 -7.38 -24.19 23.29
C LEU A 14 -6.40 -23.07 23.66
N ASN A 15 -5.49 -23.32 24.62
CA ASN A 15 -4.59 -22.31 25.16
C ASN A 15 -5.31 -20.97 25.49
N ALA A 16 -6.51 -21.08 26.08
CA ALA A 16 -7.48 -19.99 26.15
C ALA A 16 -7.44 -19.22 27.50
N TRP A 17 -6.50 -19.53 28.39
CA TRP A 17 -6.39 -18.88 29.72
C TRP A 17 -6.17 -17.37 29.62
N ASP A 18 -5.45 -16.91 28.58
CA ASP A 18 -5.15 -15.51 28.35
C ASP A 18 -6.13 -14.82 27.37
N PHE A 19 -7.23 -15.50 27.02
CA PHE A 19 -8.16 -15.02 25.98
C PHE A 19 -8.68 -13.61 26.28
N GLU A 20 -9.26 -13.40 27.46
CA GLU A 20 -9.82 -12.10 27.81
C GLU A 20 -8.76 -10.99 27.84
N ALA A 21 -7.56 -11.29 28.34
CA ALA A 21 -6.47 -10.35 28.42
C ALA A 21 -5.99 -9.95 27.00
N LYS A 22 -5.82 -10.93 26.12
CA LYS A 22 -5.39 -10.71 24.72
C LYS A 22 -6.45 -9.95 23.93
N VAL A 23 -7.72 -10.31 24.06
CA VAL A 23 -8.85 -9.59 23.44
C VAL A 23 -8.88 -8.14 23.90
N LYS A 24 -8.81 -7.89 25.22
CA LYS A 24 -8.80 -6.55 25.78
C LYS A 24 -7.62 -5.73 25.28
N GLN A 25 -6.44 -6.32 25.22
CA GLN A 25 -5.24 -5.66 24.68
C GLN A 25 -5.43 -5.23 23.22
N ILE A 26 -5.97 -6.10 22.35
CA ILE A 26 -6.22 -5.79 20.94
C ILE A 26 -7.24 -4.66 20.80
N LEU A 27 -8.33 -4.72 21.56
CA LEU A 27 -9.37 -3.68 21.54
C LEU A 27 -8.85 -2.32 22.01
N ASP A 28 -8.08 -2.29 23.11
CA ASP A 28 -7.48 -1.06 23.63
C ASP A 28 -6.48 -0.46 22.63
N LYS A 29 -5.63 -1.28 22.04
CA LYS A 29 -4.63 -0.83 21.04
C LYS A 29 -5.27 -0.27 19.77
N LEU A 30 -6.42 -0.80 19.37
CA LEU A 30 -7.19 -0.30 18.22
C LEU A 30 -8.20 0.79 18.58
N ASN A 31 -8.18 1.31 19.82
CA ASN A 31 -9.09 2.36 20.31
C ASN A 31 -10.58 1.98 20.13
N ILE A 32 -10.93 0.75 20.53
CA ILE A 32 -12.30 0.23 20.43
C ILE A 32 -12.87 0.16 21.86
N HIS A 33 -13.56 1.23 22.27
CA HIS A 33 -14.13 1.34 23.62
C HIS A 33 -15.65 1.19 23.66
N HIS A 34 -16.33 1.24 22.51
CA HIS A 34 -17.79 1.20 22.40
C HIS A 34 -18.30 -0.22 22.13
N LEU A 35 -18.13 -1.12 23.09
CA LEU A 35 -18.47 -2.55 22.94
C LEU A 35 -19.98 -2.82 22.91
N THR A 36 -20.79 -1.91 23.41
CA THR A 36 -22.26 -2.04 23.49
C THR A 36 -22.99 -1.45 22.30
N ASN A 37 -22.31 -0.65 21.47
CA ASN A 37 -22.94 0.01 20.34
C ASN A 37 -23.16 -0.96 19.18
N PRO A 38 -24.34 -0.93 18.55
CA PRO A 38 -24.59 -1.68 17.32
C PRO A 38 -23.60 -1.29 16.22
N VAL A 39 -23.07 -2.27 15.47
CA VAL A 39 -22.10 -2.02 14.37
C VAL A 39 -22.62 -1.04 13.32
N LYS A 40 -23.93 -0.96 13.17
CA LYS A 40 -24.59 -0.03 12.22
C LYS A 40 -24.36 1.45 12.55
N GLU A 41 -24.17 1.77 13.82
CA GLU A 41 -23.96 3.14 14.32
C GLU A 41 -22.49 3.57 14.27
N LEU A 42 -21.58 2.65 14.01
CA LEU A 42 -20.15 2.93 13.93
C LEU A 42 -19.80 3.65 12.62
N SER A 43 -18.86 4.58 12.70
CA SER A 43 -18.26 5.21 11.51
C SER A 43 -17.53 4.18 10.63
N GLY A 44 -17.28 4.52 9.35
CA GLY A 44 -16.55 3.63 8.44
C GLY A 44 -15.18 3.19 8.98
N GLY A 45 -14.41 4.12 9.57
CA GLY A 45 -13.12 3.82 10.19
C GLY A 45 -13.24 2.93 11.43
N GLN A 46 -14.25 3.18 12.29
CA GLN A 46 -14.51 2.32 13.44
C GLN A 46 -14.89 0.90 13.04
N ARG A 47 -15.75 0.73 12.02
CA ARG A 47 -16.11 -0.60 11.49
C ARG A 47 -14.89 -1.36 10.97
N LYS A 48 -13.98 -0.68 10.25
CA LYS A 48 -12.75 -1.31 9.77
C LYS A 48 -11.83 -1.74 10.92
N ARG A 49 -11.69 -0.92 11.97
CA ARG A 49 -10.91 -1.29 13.16
C ARG A 49 -11.52 -2.48 13.90
N VAL A 50 -12.86 -2.54 14.02
CA VAL A 50 -13.55 -3.70 14.62
C VAL A 50 -13.34 -4.96 13.78
N ALA A 51 -13.40 -4.86 12.45
CA ALA A 51 -13.12 -6.00 11.56
C ALA A 51 -11.66 -6.47 11.70
N LEU A 52 -10.71 -5.53 11.76
CA LEU A 52 -9.30 -5.83 12.01
C LEU A 52 -9.12 -6.52 13.36
N ALA A 53 -9.70 -5.96 14.45
CA ALA A 53 -9.62 -6.57 15.77
C ALA A 53 -10.13 -8.01 15.77
N LYS A 54 -11.29 -8.26 15.15
CA LYS A 54 -11.83 -9.62 15.01
C LYS A 54 -10.83 -10.55 14.34
N THR A 55 -10.27 -10.13 13.21
CA THR A 55 -9.28 -10.94 12.47
C THR A 55 -8.04 -11.23 13.32
N LEU A 56 -7.51 -10.24 14.05
CA LEU A 56 -6.34 -10.41 14.91
C LEU A 56 -6.63 -11.35 16.10
N ILE A 57 -7.83 -11.28 16.66
CA ILE A 57 -8.27 -12.22 17.70
C ILE A 57 -8.36 -13.64 17.13
N ASP A 58 -9.00 -13.80 15.98
CA ASP A 58 -9.17 -15.10 15.35
C ASP A 58 -7.81 -15.77 15.06
N ILE A 59 -6.81 -15.05 14.55
CA ILE A 59 -5.46 -15.60 14.28
C ILE A 59 -4.66 -15.87 15.57
N GLY A 60 -4.80 -15.03 16.57
CA GLY A 60 -4.08 -15.19 17.84
C GLY A 60 -4.47 -16.43 18.63
N PHE A 61 -5.58 -17.09 18.28
CA PHE A 61 -6.06 -18.36 18.85
C PHE A 61 -6.19 -19.47 17.79
N ALA A 62 -5.68 -19.24 16.58
CA ALA A 62 -5.66 -20.27 15.54
C ALA A 62 -4.57 -21.32 15.85
N HIS A 63 -4.96 -22.60 15.95
CA HIS A 63 -4.03 -23.72 16.19
C HIS A 63 -3.49 -24.33 14.88
N GLN A 64 -3.90 -23.78 13.73
CA GLN A 64 -3.53 -24.26 12.39
C GLN A 64 -2.75 -23.20 11.64
N HIS A 65 -2.01 -23.61 10.61
CA HIS A 65 -1.38 -22.68 9.68
C HIS A 65 -2.45 -21.81 9.01
N THR A 66 -2.38 -20.52 9.24
CA THR A 66 -3.35 -19.54 8.76
C THR A 66 -2.72 -18.69 7.68
N LEU A 67 -3.43 -18.53 6.55
CA LEU A 67 -3.14 -17.51 5.56
C LEU A 67 -3.98 -16.27 5.90
N LEU A 68 -3.31 -15.22 6.32
CA LEU A 68 -3.91 -13.92 6.58
C LEU A 68 -3.79 -13.04 5.34
N MET A 69 -4.92 -12.60 4.80
CA MET A 69 -4.97 -11.67 3.67
C MET A 69 -5.48 -10.31 4.15
N MET A 70 -4.71 -9.26 3.90
CA MET A 70 -5.06 -7.89 4.27
C MET A 70 -4.96 -6.95 3.07
N ASP A 71 -5.97 -6.09 2.91
CA ASP A 71 -6.01 -5.05 1.89
C ASP A 71 -6.06 -3.68 2.57
N GLU A 72 -4.96 -2.91 2.41
CA GLU A 72 -4.76 -1.58 2.98
C GLU A 72 -5.10 -1.49 4.49
N PRO A 73 -4.50 -2.35 5.36
CA PRO A 73 -4.86 -2.40 6.78
C PRO A 73 -4.44 -1.14 7.55
N THR A 74 -3.45 -0.40 7.08
CA THR A 74 -2.97 0.85 7.70
C THR A 74 -3.92 2.03 7.50
N ASN A 75 -4.82 1.93 6.52
CA ASN A 75 -5.82 2.96 6.30
C ASN A 75 -6.72 3.14 7.53
N HIS A 76 -6.84 4.37 8.02
CA HIS A 76 -7.61 4.75 9.21
C HIS A 76 -6.98 4.36 10.56
N LEU A 77 -5.73 3.87 10.57
CA LEU A 77 -4.92 3.72 11.77
C LEU A 77 -4.06 4.96 11.97
N ASP A 78 -3.72 5.27 13.21
CA ASP A 78 -2.68 6.24 13.51
C ASP A 78 -1.32 5.53 13.66
N VAL A 79 -0.26 6.32 13.78
CA VAL A 79 1.11 5.79 13.81
C VAL A 79 1.31 4.79 14.95
N GLU A 80 0.78 5.07 16.15
CA GLU A 80 0.89 4.18 17.30
C GLU A 80 0.20 2.82 17.06
N MET A 81 -0.94 2.84 16.36
CA MET A 81 -1.66 1.60 15.98
C MET A 81 -0.91 0.82 14.91
N ILE A 82 -0.28 1.51 13.94
CA ILE A 82 0.50 0.87 12.87
C ILE A 82 1.72 0.17 13.48
N GLU A 83 2.51 0.86 14.29
CA GLU A 83 3.68 0.30 14.97
C GLU A 83 3.33 -0.91 15.84
N TRP A 84 2.19 -0.83 16.54
CA TRP A 84 1.72 -1.97 17.31
C TRP A 84 1.29 -3.14 16.40
N LEU A 85 0.61 -2.88 15.28
CA LEU A 85 0.17 -3.91 14.33
C LEU A 85 1.37 -4.62 13.70
N GLU A 86 2.42 -3.88 13.31
CA GLU A 86 3.69 -4.43 12.82
C GLU A 86 4.28 -5.42 13.83
N HIS A 87 4.39 -4.97 15.09
CA HIS A 87 4.92 -5.80 16.16
C HIS A 87 4.06 -7.06 16.39
N TYR A 88 2.74 -6.92 16.39
CA TYR A 88 1.81 -8.03 16.57
C TYR A 88 1.95 -9.07 15.45
N LEU A 89 1.95 -8.63 14.19
CA LEU A 89 2.07 -9.54 13.03
C LEU A 89 3.39 -10.30 13.01
N ASN A 90 4.48 -9.65 13.43
CA ASN A 90 5.80 -10.28 13.51
C ASN A 90 5.93 -11.31 14.65
N GLN A 91 5.08 -11.23 15.67
CA GLN A 91 5.04 -12.22 16.75
C GLN A 91 4.20 -13.44 16.43
N GLU A 92 3.15 -13.27 15.62
CA GLU A 92 2.25 -14.36 15.27
C GLU A 92 2.81 -15.23 14.13
N LYS A 93 2.64 -16.53 14.23
CA LYS A 93 3.09 -17.50 13.20
C LYS A 93 2.06 -17.64 12.09
N VAL A 94 1.90 -16.61 11.28
CA VAL A 94 0.94 -16.59 10.17
C VAL A 94 1.67 -16.44 8.82
N THR A 95 1.08 -16.99 7.77
CA THR A 95 1.46 -16.62 6.41
C THR A 95 0.69 -15.37 6.03
N LEU A 96 1.40 -14.29 5.70
CA LEU A 96 0.78 -12.99 5.41
C LEU A 96 0.80 -12.70 3.91
N LEU A 97 -0.35 -12.34 3.34
CA LEU A 97 -0.49 -11.72 2.03
C LEU A 97 -1.07 -10.31 2.21
N LEU A 98 -0.24 -9.31 1.96
CA LEU A 98 -0.55 -7.92 2.25
C LEU A 98 -0.60 -7.09 0.97
N VAL A 99 -1.66 -6.32 0.79
CA VAL A 99 -1.74 -5.24 -0.20
C VAL A 99 -1.65 -3.91 0.55
N SER A 100 -0.64 -3.10 0.27
CA SER A 100 -0.46 -1.79 0.89
C SER A 100 0.34 -0.84 0.00
N HIS A 101 0.07 0.47 0.17
CA HIS A 101 0.88 1.56 -0.37
C HIS A 101 1.87 2.12 0.68
N ASP A 102 1.82 1.63 1.89
CA ASP A 102 2.71 2.02 2.98
C ASP A 102 4.01 1.19 2.91
N ARG A 103 5.05 1.80 2.35
CA ARG A 103 6.36 1.16 2.20
C ARG A 103 7.00 0.76 3.53
N TYR A 104 6.79 1.55 4.58
CA TYR A 104 7.38 1.27 5.89
C TYR A 104 6.73 0.06 6.53
N PHE A 105 5.40 -0.04 6.38
CA PHE A 105 4.65 -1.19 6.84
C PHE A 105 5.02 -2.48 6.07
N LEU A 106 5.23 -2.38 4.74
CA LEU A 106 5.72 -3.49 3.93
C LEU A 106 7.11 -3.96 4.39
N ASP A 107 8.05 -3.04 4.58
CA ASP A 107 9.40 -3.35 5.05
C ASP A 107 9.44 -3.99 6.42
N ALA A 108 8.56 -3.56 7.32
CA ALA A 108 8.49 -4.09 8.68
C ALA A 108 7.86 -5.48 8.78
N THR A 109 7.02 -5.88 7.79
CA THR A 109 6.16 -7.07 7.92
C THR A 109 6.34 -8.11 6.83
N CYS A 110 6.99 -7.79 5.70
CA CYS A 110 7.09 -8.67 4.54
C CYS A 110 8.54 -8.97 4.17
N ASP A 111 8.81 -10.23 3.79
CA ASP A 111 10.12 -10.68 3.30
C ASP A 111 10.22 -10.65 1.77
N GLU A 112 9.08 -10.57 1.09
CA GLU A 112 8.98 -10.54 -0.37
C GLU A 112 7.98 -9.47 -0.82
N ILE A 113 8.30 -8.78 -1.92
CA ILE A 113 7.39 -7.83 -2.58
C ILE A 113 6.97 -8.40 -3.92
N TRP A 114 5.67 -8.48 -4.15
CA TRP A 114 5.07 -8.95 -5.39
C TRP A 114 4.50 -7.78 -6.17
N GLU A 115 5.07 -7.53 -7.35
CA GLU A 115 4.61 -6.47 -8.25
C GLU A 115 3.75 -7.06 -9.37
N LEU A 116 2.50 -6.62 -9.45
CA LEU A 116 1.62 -6.96 -10.55
C LEU A 116 1.67 -5.84 -11.60
N GLU A 117 2.29 -6.12 -12.74
CA GLU A 117 2.44 -5.15 -13.84
C GLU A 117 2.16 -5.82 -15.20
N ARG A 118 1.27 -5.24 -15.99
CA ARG A 118 0.95 -5.69 -17.38
C ARG A 118 0.72 -7.20 -17.48
N GLU A 119 -0.16 -7.73 -16.65
CA GLU A 119 -0.53 -9.15 -16.59
C GLU A 119 0.61 -10.08 -16.13
N ASN A 120 1.75 -9.53 -15.72
CA ASN A 120 2.87 -10.30 -15.16
C ASN A 120 2.99 -10.04 -13.67
N LEU A 121 3.37 -11.10 -12.96
CA LEU A 121 3.69 -11.04 -11.54
C LEU A 121 5.21 -11.17 -11.39
N TYR A 122 5.83 -10.14 -10.84
CA TYR A 122 7.26 -10.13 -10.52
C TYR A 122 7.43 -10.30 -9.02
N VAL A 123 8.30 -11.20 -8.62
CA VAL A 123 8.60 -11.49 -7.21
C VAL A 123 10.00 -10.99 -6.88
N TYR A 124 10.09 -10.11 -5.89
CA TYR A 124 11.33 -9.53 -5.40
C TYR A 124 11.52 -9.94 -3.94
N ARG A 125 12.71 -10.43 -3.60
CA ARG A 125 13.07 -10.78 -2.23
C ARG A 125 13.85 -9.66 -1.60
N GLY A 126 13.56 -9.40 -0.32
CA GLY A 126 14.17 -8.36 0.47
C GLY A 126 13.23 -7.19 0.75
N ASP A 127 13.81 -6.09 1.22
CA ASP A 127 13.12 -4.86 1.58
C ASP A 127 12.70 -4.01 0.35
N TYR A 128 12.02 -2.90 0.62
CA TYR A 128 11.53 -2.01 -0.44
C TYR A 128 12.67 -1.34 -1.22
N GLU A 129 13.83 -1.09 -0.60
CA GLU A 129 14.99 -0.52 -1.27
C GLU A 129 15.56 -1.52 -2.29
N GLN A 130 15.72 -2.78 -1.90
CA GLN A 130 16.15 -3.87 -2.79
C GLN A 130 15.15 -4.13 -3.92
N TYR A 131 13.85 -4.04 -3.63
CA TYR A 131 12.81 -4.08 -4.66
C TYR A 131 13.02 -2.98 -5.70
N MET A 132 13.23 -1.74 -5.26
CA MET A 132 13.43 -0.60 -6.17
C MET A 132 14.68 -0.76 -7.03
N GLU A 133 15.78 -1.25 -6.48
CA GLU A 133 17.00 -1.55 -7.22
C GLU A 133 16.79 -2.65 -8.27
N GLN A 134 16.20 -3.78 -7.86
CA GLN A 134 15.92 -4.91 -8.75
C GLN A 134 14.94 -4.51 -9.86
N LYS A 135 13.92 -3.72 -9.53
CA LYS A 135 12.99 -3.16 -10.51
C LYS A 135 13.69 -2.25 -11.52
N ALA A 136 14.55 -1.35 -11.06
CA ALA A 136 15.32 -0.46 -11.94
C ALA A 136 16.20 -1.26 -12.90
N ALA A 137 16.93 -2.27 -12.39
CA ALA A 137 17.75 -3.15 -13.21
C ALA A 137 16.93 -3.95 -14.25
N ARG A 138 15.73 -4.43 -13.86
CA ARG A 138 14.81 -5.09 -14.78
C ARG A 138 14.38 -4.16 -15.91
N LEU A 139 13.95 -2.96 -15.59
CA LEU A 139 13.48 -1.96 -16.58
C LEU A 139 14.61 -1.55 -17.54
N GLU A 140 15.83 -1.38 -17.03
CA GLU A 140 17.01 -1.09 -17.86
C GLU A 140 17.30 -2.24 -18.83
N SER A 141 17.26 -3.48 -18.35
CA SER A 141 17.45 -4.68 -19.18
C SER A 141 16.37 -4.81 -20.26
N GLU A 142 15.10 -4.55 -19.91
CA GLU A 142 13.99 -4.54 -20.86
C GLU A 142 14.19 -3.45 -21.92
N GLN A 143 14.57 -2.24 -21.53
CA GLN A 143 14.84 -1.13 -22.45
C GLN A 143 15.99 -1.46 -23.39
N ALA A 144 17.10 -1.99 -22.88
CA ALA A 144 18.24 -2.42 -23.70
C ALA A 144 17.84 -3.50 -24.72
N SER A 145 16.98 -4.44 -24.32
CA SER A 145 16.43 -5.48 -25.21
C SER A 145 15.57 -4.89 -26.33
N ILE A 146 14.71 -3.91 -25.99
CA ILE A 146 13.87 -3.20 -26.98
C ILE A 146 14.76 -2.43 -27.95
N ASP A 147 15.77 -1.73 -27.49
CA ASP A 147 16.66 -0.96 -28.35
C ASP A 147 17.51 -1.85 -29.25
N LYS A 148 17.95 -3.01 -28.77
CA LYS A 148 18.56 -4.06 -29.59
C LYS A 148 17.59 -4.57 -30.67
N ALA A 149 16.34 -4.81 -30.33
CA ALA A 149 15.29 -5.21 -31.25
C ALA A 149 15.02 -4.12 -32.30
N LYS A 150 14.98 -2.84 -31.92
CA LYS A 150 14.84 -1.71 -32.87
C LYS A 150 15.99 -1.64 -33.89
N ASN A 151 17.23 -1.85 -33.44
CA ASN A 151 18.39 -1.85 -34.31
C ASN A 151 18.36 -3.04 -35.27
N THR A 152 17.96 -4.22 -34.79
CA THR A 152 17.78 -5.41 -35.63
C THR A 152 16.64 -5.20 -36.64
N TYR A 153 15.51 -4.65 -36.20
CA TYR A 153 14.37 -4.33 -37.04
C TYR A 153 14.74 -3.41 -38.22
N ARG A 154 15.55 -2.36 -37.99
CA ARG A 154 16.02 -1.48 -39.05
C ARG A 154 16.79 -2.25 -40.15
N LYS A 155 17.69 -3.16 -39.75
CA LYS A 155 18.49 -3.98 -40.68
C LYS A 155 17.61 -4.97 -41.45
N GLU A 156 16.69 -5.64 -40.74
CA GLU A 156 15.78 -6.60 -41.36
C GLU A 156 14.75 -5.91 -42.27
N LEU A 157 14.31 -4.70 -41.96
CA LEU A 157 13.41 -3.90 -42.78
C LEU A 157 14.08 -3.52 -44.11
N GLU A 158 15.36 -3.13 -44.07
CA GLU A 158 16.13 -2.88 -45.32
C GLU A 158 16.25 -4.14 -46.16
N TRP A 159 16.49 -5.30 -45.51
CA TRP A 159 16.55 -6.57 -46.24
C TRP A 159 15.17 -6.96 -46.81
N MET A 160 14.09 -6.72 -46.10
CA MET A 160 12.72 -6.96 -46.56
C MET A 160 12.36 -6.08 -47.78
N ARG A 161 12.85 -4.83 -47.84
CA ARG A 161 12.62 -3.90 -48.96
C ARG A 161 13.43 -4.21 -50.22
N LYS A 162 14.60 -4.86 -50.08
CA LYS A 162 15.42 -5.28 -51.22
C LYS A 162 14.74 -6.43 -51.94
N GLN A 163 14.67 -6.35 -53.30
CA GLN A 163 14.19 -7.45 -54.14
C GLN A 163 15.13 -8.66 -54.05
N PRO A 164 14.61 -9.91 -54.09
CA PRO A 164 15.47 -11.08 -54.18
C PRO A 164 16.32 -11.04 -55.46
N LYS A 165 17.58 -11.43 -55.34
CA LYS A 165 18.42 -11.63 -56.52
C LYS A 165 17.79 -12.70 -57.42
N ALA A 166 17.89 -12.54 -58.76
CA ALA A 166 17.28 -13.41 -59.76
C ALA A 166 17.43 -14.91 -59.39
N ARG A 167 16.30 -15.67 -59.44
CA ARG A 167 16.16 -17.10 -59.16
C ARG A 167 16.22 -17.55 -57.67
N THR A 168 16.15 -16.64 -56.67
CA THR A 168 16.06 -17.02 -55.25
C THR A 168 14.81 -16.43 -54.60
N THR A 169 14.09 -17.24 -53.82
CA THR A 169 13.00 -16.78 -52.92
C THR A 169 13.57 -16.35 -51.59
N LYS A 170 12.97 -15.35 -50.95
CA LYS A 170 13.33 -14.96 -49.57
C LYS A 170 13.06 -16.11 -48.63
N SER A 171 13.99 -16.36 -47.70
CA SER A 171 13.84 -17.38 -46.68
C SER A 171 12.60 -17.13 -45.83
N LYS A 172 11.68 -18.10 -45.76
CA LYS A 172 10.43 -18.03 -44.97
C LYS A 172 10.74 -17.86 -43.49
N SER A 173 11.71 -18.62 -42.97
CA SER A 173 12.14 -18.51 -41.57
C SER A 173 12.63 -17.11 -41.19
N ARG A 174 13.31 -16.40 -42.09
CA ARG A 174 13.78 -15.03 -41.85
C ARG A 174 12.63 -14.02 -41.94
N GLN A 175 11.59 -14.31 -42.72
CA GLN A 175 10.38 -13.50 -42.76
C GLN A 175 9.58 -13.66 -41.47
N ASP A 176 9.46 -14.88 -40.95
CA ASP A 176 8.76 -15.16 -39.69
C ASP A 176 9.49 -14.46 -38.51
N ASN A 177 10.82 -14.57 -38.45
CA ASN A 177 11.64 -13.85 -37.48
C ASN A 177 11.50 -12.30 -37.55
N PHE A 178 11.30 -11.76 -38.77
CA PHE A 178 11.08 -10.32 -38.93
C PHE A 178 9.87 -9.83 -38.16
N TYR A 179 8.75 -10.55 -38.20
CA TYR A 179 7.52 -10.16 -37.47
C TYR A 179 7.68 -10.24 -35.96
N GLU A 180 8.45 -11.19 -35.44
CA GLU A 180 8.76 -11.26 -34.01
C GLU A 180 9.62 -10.07 -33.57
N VAL A 181 10.66 -9.74 -34.34
CA VAL A 181 11.53 -8.60 -34.05
C VAL A 181 10.75 -7.29 -34.19
N GLU A 182 9.84 -7.17 -35.16
CA GLU A 182 8.95 -6.01 -35.32
C GLU A 182 8.04 -5.82 -34.12
N ALA A 183 7.38 -6.89 -33.63
CA ALA A 183 6.51 -6.85 -32.48
C ALA A 183 7.28 -6.36 -31.24
N ARG A 184 8.48 -6.88 -31.02
CA ARG A 184 9.32 -6.48 -29.88
C ARG A 184 9.87 -5.06 -30.02
N ALA A 185 10.25 -4.62 -31.21
CA ALA A 185 10.73 -3.27 -31.48
C ALA A 185 9.64 -2.19 -31.30
N LYS A 186 8.38 -2.55 -31.43
CA LYS A 186 7.21 -1.67 -31.25
C LYS A 186 6.73 -1.59 -29.81
N GLN A 187 7.24 -2.43 -28.92
CA GLN A 187 6.92 -2.32 -27.50
C GLN A 187 7.41 -0.98 -26.96
N LYS A 188 6.57 -0.30 -26.19
CA LYS A 188 6.92 0.91 -25.46
C LYS A 188 6.84 0.60 -23.96
N ILE A 189 7.88 0.92 -23.25
CA ILE A 189 7.79 1.01 -21.78
C ILE A 189 7.11 2.35 -21.52
N GLU A 190 5.85 2.30 -21.10
CA GLU A 190 5.15 3.51 -20.66
C GLU A 190 5.69 3.88 -19.29
N ASP A 191 6.56 4.88 -19.28
CA ASP A 191 6.92 5.58 -18.06
C ASP A 191 5.69 6.37 -17.61
N ALA A 192 4.96 5.84 -16.65
CA ALA A 192 3.83 6.52 -16.03
C ALA A 192 4.33 7.63 -15.07
N GLN A 193 5.15 8.53 -15.59
CA GLN A 193 5.42 9.79 -14.91
C GLN A 193 4.19 10.69 -15.11
N LEU A 194 3.30 10.67 -14.14
CA LEU A 194 2.24 11.66 -14.00
C LEU A 194 2.90 13.04 -13.79
N GLN A 195 3.16 13.74 -14.90
CA GLN A 195 3.51 15.16 -14.86
C GLN A 195 2.24 15.93 -14.56
N LEU A 196 1.96 16.15 -13.28
CA LEU A 196 0.98 17.12 -12.83
C LEU A 196 1.49 18.53 -13.18
N GLN A 197 1.11 19.03 -14.36
CA GLN A 197 1.28 20.44 -14.70
C GLN A 197 0.25 21.26 -13.92
N VAL A 198 0.59 21.67 -12.73
CA VAL A 198 -0.20 22.68 -11.99
C VAL A 198 0.10 24.04 -12.60
N LYS A 199 -0.88 24.65 -13.28
CA LYS A 199 -0.80 26.06 -13.68
C LYS A 199 -0.80 26.92 -12.42
N MET A 200 0.38 27.34 -11.99
CA MET A 200 0.51 28.29 -10.90
C MET A 200 0.11 29.69 -11.40
N SER A 201 -1.04 30.20 -10.95
CA SER A 201 -1.32 31.64 -11.03
C SER A 201 -0.39 32.41 -10.06
N ARG A 202 -0.04 33.64 -10.41
CA ARG A 202 0.79 34.52 -9.56
C ARG A 202 -0.03 34.92 -8.33
N LEU A 203 0.14 34.18 -7.22
CA LEU A 203 -0.34 34.55 -5.89
C LEU A 203 0.69 35.46 -5.21
N GLY A 204 0.23 36.50 -4.48
CA GLY A 204 1.06 37.35 -3.64
C GLY A 204 1.83 36.57 -2.56
N GLY A 205 2.74 37.19 -1.83
CA GLY A 205 3.62 36.52 -0.86
C GLY A 205 2.90 35.84 0.32
N LYS A 206 1.71 36.31 0.72
CA LYS A 206 0.83 35.70 1.72
C LYS A 206 -0.29 34.93 1.00
N VAL A 207 -0.46 33.67 1.37
CA VAL A 207 -1.48 32.79 0.77
C VAL A 207 -2.75 32.78 1.62
N VAL A 208 -2.61 32.53 2.91
CA VAL A 208 -3.69 32.53 3.92
C VAL A 208 -3.14 33.05 5.24
N GLU A 209 -3.94 33.88 5.93
CA GLU A 209 -3.65 34.38 7.27
C GLU A 209 -4.75 33.92 8.22
N MET A 210 -4.38 33.19 9.26
CA MET A 210 -5.29 32.77 10.35
C MET A 210 -4.99 33.65 11.57
N LYS A 211 -6.02 34.29 12.12
CA LYS A 211 -5.90 35.12 13.33
C LYS A 211 -6.93 34.72 14.36
N LYS A 212 -6.45 34.32 15.54
CA LYS A 212 -7.28 33.94 16.70
C LYS A 212 -8.41 32.98 16.32
N VAL A 213 -8.07 31.93 15.55
CA VAL A 213 -9.06 30.96 15.10
C VAL A 213 -9.44 30.03 16.24
N TYR A 214 -10.73 29.96 16.53
CA TYR A 214 -11.33 29.07 17.51
C TYR A 214 -12.27 28.09 16.81
N LYS A 215 -12.20 26.83 17.16
CA LYS A 215 -13.12 25.80 16.68
C LYS A 215 -13.36 24.75 17.75
N SER A 216 -14.62 24.45 18.03
CA SER A 216 -15.01 23.36 18.92
C SER A 216 -16.19 22.59 18.34
N TYR A 217 -16.38 21.34 18.77
CA TYR A 217 -17.56 20.53 18.56
C TYR A 217 -18.14 20.17 19.92
N GLY A 218 -19.25 20.80 20.30
CA GLY A 218 -19.77 20.73 21.66
C GLY A 218 -18.70 21.18 22.67
N ASP A 219 -18.40 20.36 23.65
CA ASP A 219 -17.41 20.64 24.69
C ASP A 219 -15.95 20.33 24.28
N LEU A 220 -15.74 19.76 23.09
CA LEU A 220 -14.42 19.39 22.60
C LEU A 220 -13.79 20.52 21.80
N PRO A 221 -12.80 21.26 22.36
CA PRO A 221 -12.10 22.30 21.62
C PRO A 221 -11.06 21.68 20.68
N ILE A 222 -11.09 22.08 19.42
CA ILE A 222 -10.12 21.69 18.37
C ILE A 222 -9.03 22.75 18.21
N LEU A 223 -9.42 24.01 18.11
CA LEU A 223 -8.51 25.15 18.05
C LEU A 223 -8.85 26.17 19.12
N LYS A 224 -7.82 26.72 19.78
CA LYS A 224 -7.95 27.71 20.85
C LYS A 224 -7.09 28.93 20.56
N GLY A 225 -7.62 29.82 19.69
CA GLY A 225 -6.91 31.05 19.35
C GLY A 225 -5.67 30.84 18.49
N PHE A 226 -5.76 29.96 17.49
CA PHE A 226 -4.64 29.64 16.61
C PHE A 226 -4.33 30.80 15.65
N ASP A 227 -3.07 31.23 15.63
CA ASP A 227 -2.55 32.26 14.74
C ASP A 227 -1.48 31.66 13.83
N TYR A 228 -1.63 31.84 12.52
CA TYR A 228 -0.62 31.41 11.55
C TYR A 228 -0.73 32.14 10.21
N ASN A 229 0.42 32.43 9.58
CA ASN A 229 0.50 33.01 8.25
C ASN A 229 1.16 32.03 7.30
N PHE A 230 0.39 31.47 6.38
CA PHE A 230 0.90 30.59 5.35
C PHE A 230 1.64 31.38 4.28
N SER A 231 2.91 31.03 4.07
CA SER A 231 3.77 31.68 3.09
C SER A 231 3.78 30.92 1.76
N LYS A 232 4.10 31.62 0.68
CA LYS A 232 4.19 30.98 -0.64
C LYS A 232 5.34 29.96 -0.69
N GLY A 233 5.01 28.73 -1.09
CA GLY A 233 5.99 27.64 -1.24
C GLY A 233 6.29 26.89 0.07
N GLU A 234 5.66 27.27 1.18
CA GLU A 234 5.76 26.56 2.45
C GLU A 234 5.11 25.18 2.37
N ARG A 235 5.72 24.18 3.01
CA ARG A 235 5.22 22.81 3.10
C ARG A 235 5.10 22.44 4.56
N ILE A 236 3.88 22.13 5.02
CA ILE A 236 3.57 21.84 6.42
C ILE A 236 2.98 20.45 6.53
N GLY A 237 3.56 19.60 7.39
CA GLY A 237 3.00 18.31 7.77
C GLY A 237 2.16 18.46 9.04
N ILE A 238 0.94 17.91 9.02
CA ILE A 238 0.04 17.86 10.19
C ILE A 238 -0.01 16.42 10.69
N ILE A 239 0.48 16.22 11.91
CA ILE A 239 0.49 14.90 12.57
C ILE A 239 -0.39 14.93 13.83
N GLY A 240 -0.83 13.76 14.27
CA GLY A 240 -1.65 13.59 15.49
C GLY A 240 -2.56 12.37 15.41
N LYS A 241 -3.07 11.94 16.57
CA LYS A 241 -3.98 10.78 16.70
C LYS A 241 -5.27 10.96 15.88
N ASN A 242 -5.95 9.85 15.59
CA ASN A 242 -7.24 9.91 14.92
C ASN A 242 -8.29 10.58 15.82
N GLY A 243 -9.10 11.45 15.22
CA GLY A 243 -10.16 12.19 15.95
C GLY A 243 -9.70 13.52 16.57
N VAL A 244 -8.41 13.88 16.58
CA VAL A 244 -7.91 15.14 17.19
C VAL A 244 -8.28 16.40 16.40
N GLY A 245 -8.87 16.27 15.19
CA GLY A 245 -9.33 17.42 14.43
C GLY A 245 -8.46 17.81 13.22
N LYS A 246 -7.57 16.92 12.72
CA LYS A 246 -6.75 17.18 11.53
C LYS A 246 -7.58 17.59 10.31
N SER A 247 -8.61 16.81 9.96
CA SER A 247 -9.52 17.11 8.86
C SER A 247 -10.36 18.38 9.13
N THR A 248 -10.71 18.63 10.39
CA THR A 248 -11.39 19.88 10.77
C THR A 248 -10.51 21.10 10.51
N PHE A 249 -9.21 21.00 10.82
CA PHE A 249 -8.26 22.07 10.53
C PHE A 249 -8.18 22.36 9.03
N LEU A 250 -8.09 21.32 8.19
CA LEU A 250 -8.09 21.48 6.73
C LEU A 250 -9.39 22.09 6.20
N ASN A 251 -10.54 21.67 6.75
CA ASN A 251 -11.86 22.23 6.36
C ASN A 251 -12.05 23.70 6.75
N ILE A 252 -11.30 24.21 7.73
CA ILE A 252 -11.31 25.64 8.09
C ILE A 252 -10.54 26.46 7.05
N LEU A 253 -9.57 25.86 6.37
CA LEU A 253 -8.75 26.52 5.34
C LEU A 253 -9.40 26.52 3.94
N GLN A 254 -10.42 25.69 3.71
CA GLN A 254 -11.23 25.65 2.49
C GLN A 254 -12.35 26.66 2.52
#